data_c0b9aec5434258785985bb6a4d260381
#
_entry.id   c0b9aec5434258785985bb6a4d260381
#
_cell.length_a   1.000
_cell.length_b   1.000
_cell.length_c   1.000
_cell.angle_alpha   90.00
_cell.angle_beta   90.00
_cell.angle_gamma   90.00
#
_symmetry.space_group_name_H-M   'P 1'
#
loop_
_entity.id
_entity.type
_entity.pdbx_description
1 polymer ?
#
loop_
_entity_poly.entity_id
_entity_poly.type
_entity_poly.pdbx_seq_one_letter_code
_entity_poly.pdbx_strand_id
1 'polypeptide(L)'
;IETGIETGLPPAKYWHEAVRNNPWIAYPDKNEIKTPWRVLMLADDLNGLVNNKIISQVCDKPDNALFSDSNEWIKPGRAVFTWLTEGGVERLSVANHKKYIDGCAELGIESVGVDDGWENWAQTEKEANGRDKWAMLKELVEYADSKNVNIWVWRPSSPRYGNRSDIGLVDPEERASFMAKCAEIGVKGLKIDFFHTENLFTVRLMEEILKDAAKEKLMVIFHGVNKPAGESFKYPNLLAKEAVRGLECVG
;
A
#
# COMPACT_ATOMS: atom_id res chain seq x y z
N ILE A 1 -13.41 -10.59 -19.50
CA ILE A 1 -12.34 -9.79 -18.88
C ILE A 1 -12.22 -8.53 -19.66
N GLU A 2 -12.73 -7.55 -19.14
CA GLU A 2 -12.64 -6.31 -19.66
C GLU A 2 -11.86 -5.46 -18.85
N THR A 3 -11.34 -4.65 -19.19
CA THR A 3 -10.63 -3.99 -19.51
C THR A 3 -10.83 -2.56 -19.14
N GLY A 4 -11.21 -2.06 -18.14
CA GLY A 4 -11.16 -0.69 -17.71
C GLY A 4 -10.04 0.18 -18.28
N ILE A 5 -9.68 -0.18 -19.48
CA ILE A 5 -8.48 0.31 -20.10
C ILE A 5 -8.61 1.71 -20.62
N GLU A 6 -9.80 2.14 -20.87
CA GLU A 6 -9.99 3.34 -21.67
C GLU A 6 -10.18 4.62 -20.86
N THR A 7 -10.42 4.53 -19.59
CA THR A 7 -10.65 5.72 -18.77
C THR A 7 -9.85 5.68 -17.49
N GLY A 8 -9.09 6.69 -17.26
CA GLY A 8 -8.37 6.89 -16.00
C GLY A 8 -6.99 6.27 -15.91
N LEU A 9 -6.44 5.79 -16.99
CA LEU A 9 -5.10 5.20 -16.99
C LEU A 9 -4.01 6.27 -16.82
N PRO A 10 -2.93 5.96 -16.10
CA PRO A 10 -1.75 6.82 -16.04
C PRO A 10 -1.18 7.07 -17.44
N PRO A 11 -0.42 8.13 -17.65
CA PRO A 11 0.25 8.40 -18.91
C PRO A 11 1.00 7.18 -19.43
N ALA A 12 0.98 7.00 -20.75
CA ALA A 12 1.52 5.81 -21.41
C ALA A 12 2.97 5.45 -21.04
N LYS A 13 3.78 6.41 -20.65
CA LYS A 13 5.18 6.19 -20.20
C LYS A 13 5.31 5.31 -18.96
N TYR A 14 4.25 5.17 -18.16
CA TYR A 14 4.23 4.34 -16.94
C TYR A 14 3.67 2.93 -17.16
N TRP A 15 3.32 2.62 -18.40
CA TRP A 15 2.77 1.32 -18.73
C TRP A 15 3.84 0.46 -19.38
N HIS A 16 3.93 -0.77 -18.93
CA HIS A 16 4.74 -1.75 -19.64
C HIS A 16 4.23 -1.85 -21.09
N GLU A 17 5.14 -1.80 -22.06
CA GLU A 17 4.78 -1.75 -23.47
C GLU A 17 3.86 -2.89 -23.91
N ALA A 18 4.10 -4.08 -23.38
CA ALA A 18 3.27 -5.24 -23.65
C ALA A 18 1.81 -5.07 -23.17
N VAL A 19 1.60 -4.46 -22.02
CA VAL A 19 0.26 -4.18 -21.48
C VAL A 19 -0.42 -3.08 -22.27
N ARG A 20 0.34 -2.07 -22.71
CA ARG A 20 -0.18 -0.98 -23.55
C ARG A 20 -0.68 -1.49 -24.90
N ASN A 21 0.10 -2.36 -25.54
CA ASN A 21 -0.18 -2.82 -26.89
C ASN A 21 -1.14 -4.02 -26.92
N ASN A 22 -1.17 -4.82 -25.84
CA ASN A 22 -1.98 -6.03 -25.72
C ASN A 22 -2.57 -6.20 -24.33
N PRO A 23 -3.48 -5.32 -23.90
CA PRO A 23 -3.99 -5.30 -22.55
C PRO A 23 -4.82 -6.54 -22.14
N TRP A 24 -5.17 -7.36 -23.14
CA TRP A 24 -6.11 -8.48 -23.02
C TRP A 24 -5.45 -9.84 -22.94
N ILE A 25 -4.14 -9.91 -23.08
CA ILE A 25 -3.45 -11.18 -23.31
C ILE A 25 -2.90 -11.75 -22.01
N ALA A 26 -3.25 -13.00 -21.74
CA ALA A 26 -2.47 -13.86 -20.87
C ALA A 26 -1.20 -14.27 -21.65
N TYR A 27 -0.02 -13.87 -21.18
CA TYR A 27 1.22 -14.23 -21.83
C TYR A 27 1.59 -15.66 -21.49
N PRO A 28 1.81 -16.52 -22.50
CA PRO A 28 2.37 -17.84 -22.26
C PRO A 28 3.86 -17.69 -21.91
N ASP A 29 4.25 -18.18 -20.76
CA ASP A 29 5.65 -18.44 -20.47
C ASP A 29 6.02 -19.76 -21.15
N LYS A 30 6.92 -19.70 -22.14
CA LYS A 30 7.55 -20.89 -22.76
C LYS A 30 6.57 -21.95 -23.30
N ASN A 31 5.60 -21.58 -24.10
CA ASN A 31 4.58 -22.45 -24.67
C ASN A 31 3.58 -23.08 -23.65
N GLU A 32 3.57 -22.62 -22.42
CA GLU A 32 2.60 -23.03 -21.41
C GLU A 32 1.76 -21.84 -20.95
N ILE A 33 0.45 -21.98 -20.94
CA ILE A 33 -0.46 -20.99 -20.38
C ILE A 33 -0.91 -21.46 -19.02
N LYS A 34 -0.52 -20.73 -17.96
CA LYS A 34 -1.05 -20.91 -16.59
C LYS A 34 -2.15 -19.91 -16.33
N THR A 35 -3.35 -20.42 -16.09
CA THR A 35 -4.47 -19.58 -15.65
C THR A 35 -4.54 -19.57 -14.12
N PRO A 36 -5.06 -18.48 -13.52
CA PRO A 36 -5.34 -18.48 -12.10
C PRO A 36 -6.47 -19.47 -11.77
N TRP A 37 -6.50 -19.94 -10.54
CA TRP A 37 -7.63 -20.69 -10.01
C TRP A 37 -8.92 -19.89 -10.12
N ARG A 38 -9.99 -20.56 -10.53
CA ARG A 38 -11.35 -20.03 -10.44
C ARG A 38 -12.06 -20.84 -9.38
N VAL A 39 -12.47 -20.16 -8.32
CA VAL A 39 -13.07 -20.79 -7.15
C VAL A 39 -14.54 -20.47 -7.09
N LEU A 40 -15.36 -21.52 -6.98
CA LEU A 40 -16.78 -21.41 -6.65
C LEU A 40 -16.98 -21.92 -5.22
N MET A 41 -17.41 -21.02 -4.33
CA MET A 41 -17.72 -21.37 -2.94
C MET A 41 -19.23 -21.61 -2.80
N LEU A 42 -19.55 -22.78 -2.28
CA LEU A 42 -20.92 -23.16 -1.96
C LEU A 42 -21.01 -23.48 -0.45
N ALA A 43 -22.10 -23.05 0.16
CA ALA A 43 -22.39 -23.34 1.56
C ALA A 43 -23.89 -23.33 1.79
N ASP A 44 -24.35 -24.00 2.84
CA ASP A 44 -25.76 -24.07 3.20
C ASP A 44 -26.28 -22.76 3.80
N ASP A 45 -25.37 -21.94 4.36
CA ASP A 45 -25.70 -20.65 4.97
C ASP A 45 -24.55 -19.64 4.82
N LEU A 46 -24.79 -18.38 5.26
CA LEU A 46 -23.79 -17.32 5.22
C LEU A 46 -22.58 -17.60 6.13
N ASN A 47 -22.78 -18.27 7.25
CA ASN A 47 -21.68 -18.60 8.16
C ASN A 47 -20.73 -19.62 7.50
N GLY A 48 -21.23 -20.64 6.87
CA GLY A 48 -20.45 -21.59 6.09
C GLY A 48 -19.72 -20.92 4.92
N LEU A 49 -20.35 -19.97 4.25
CA LEU A 49 -19.74 -19.23 3.15
C LEU A 49 -18.59 -18.34 3.62
N VAL A 50 -18.78 -17.56 4.68
CA VAL A 50 -17.76 -16.64 5.22
C VAL A 50 -16.58 -17.40 5.80
N ASN A 51 -16.81 -18.55 6.43
CA ASN A 51 -15.75 -19.39 7.03
C ASN A 51 -15.14 -20.40 6.04
N ASN A 52 -15.48 -20.32 4.77
CA ASN A 52 -14.91 -21.21 3.75
C ASN A 52 -13.41 -21.00 3.58
N LYS A 53 -12.63 -22.07 3.65
CA LYS A 53 -11.16 -22.03 3.62
C LYS A 53 -10.55 -22.37 2.26
N ILE A 54 -11.35 -22.57 1.22
CA ILE A 54 -10.86 -23.05 -0.07
C ILE A 54 -9.81 -22.10 -0.67
N ILE A 55 -9.96 -20.78 -0.50
CA ILE A 55 -9.00 -19.81 -1.01
C ILE A 55 -7.61 -20.06 -0.40
N SER A 56 -7.51 -20.20 0.91
CA SER A 56 -6.23 -20.47 1.58
C SER A 56 -5.61 -21.82 1.19
N GLN A 57 -6.42 -22.78 0.75
CA GLN A 57 -5.97 -24.12 0.34
C GLN A 57 -5.39 -24.15 -1.08
N VAL A 58 -5.80 -23.22 -1.95
CA VAL A 58 -5.33 -23.13 -3.34
C VAL A 58 -4.29 -22.04 -3.57
N CYS A 59 -4.04 -21.18 -2.57
CA CYS A 59 -3.01 -20.17 -2.64
C CYS A 59 -1.60 -20.76 -2.50
N ASP A 60 -0.64 -20.12 -3.18
CA ASP A 60 0.77 -20.42 -2.98
C ASP A 60 1.19 -20.10 -1.54
N LYS A 61 2.16 -20.84 -1.05
CA LYS A 61 2.78 -20.57 0.26
C LYS A 61 3.70 -19.35 0.15
N PRO A 62 3.93 -18.64 1.27
CA PRO A 62 4.93 -17.57 1.32
C PRO A 62 6.32 -18.07 0.93
N ASP A 63 7.08 -17.20 0.26
CA ASP A 63 8.48 -17.47 -0.03
C ASP A 63 9.32 -17.39 1.25
N ASN A 64 9.94 -18.49 1.64
CA ASN A 64 10.78 -18.56 2.84
C ASN A 64 11.98 -17.59 2.78
N ALA A 65 12.48 -17.26 1.60
CA ALA A 65 13.58 -16.29 1.48
C ALA A 65 13.17 -14.88 1.93
N LEU A 66 11.88 -14.55 1.81
CA LEU A 66 11.33 -13.25 2.20
C LEU A 66 10.63 -13.25 3.57
N PHE A 67 10.11 -14.40 4.00
CA PHE A 67 9.17 -14.47 5.12
C PHE A 67 9.53 -15.43 6.24
N SER A 68 10.74 -16.02 6.24
CA SER A 68 11.18 -16.94 7.31
C SER A 68 11.16 -16.30 8.70
N ASP A 69 11.44 -15.01 8.80
CA ASP A 69 11.44 -14.20 10.02
C ASP A 69 10.21 -13.27 10.15
N SER A 70 9.15 -13.54 9.39
CA SER A 70 7.96 -12.68 9.31
C SER A 70 7.33 -12.38 10.67
N ASN A 71 7.34 -13.34 11.59
CA ASN A 71 6.83 -13.15 12.95
C ASN A 71 7.58 -12.10 13.78
N GLU A 72 8.78 -11.72 13.37
CA GLU A 72 9.57 -10.71 14.07
C GLU A 72 9.15 -9.30 13.69
N TRP A 73 8.79 -9.07 12.42
CA TRP A 73 8.54 -7.74 11.87
C TRP A 73 7.10 -7.48 11.40
N ILE A 74 6.34 -8.52 11.02
CA ILE A 74 4.91 -8.34 10.71
C ILE A 74 4.13 -8.26 12.01
N LYS A 75 3.72 -7.04 12.35
CA LYS A 75 2.98 -6.73 13.59
C LYS A 75 1.69 -6.01 13.23
N PRO A 76 0.61 -6.75 12.90
CA PRO A 76 -0.70 -6.14 12.71
C PRO A 76 -1.15 -5.38 13.96
N GLY A 77 -1.92 -4.32 13.75
CA GLY A 77 -2.43 -3.50 14.83
C GLY A 77 -3.44 -2.49 14.32
N ARG A 78 -3.86 -1.58 15.19
CA ARG A 78 -4.74 -0.47 14.87
C ARG A 78 -3.91 0.72 14.41
N ALA A 79 -4.44 1.47 13.46
CA ALA A 79 -3.80 2.68 12.96
C ALA A 79 -4.80 3.83 12.89
N VAL A 80 -4.31 5.04 13.15
CA VAL A 80 -5.04 6.29 12.93
C VAL A 80 -4.45 6.97 11.71
N PHE A 81 -5.31 7.31 10.76
CA PHE A 81 -4.96 8.13 9.59
C PHE A 81 -5.69 9.47 9.67
N THR A 82 -4.98 10.55 9.41
CA THR A 82 -5.51 11.92 9.58
C THR A 82 -6.45 12.37 8.48
N TRP A 83 -6.56 11.62 7.38
CA TRP A 83 -7.31 11.99 6.18
C TRP A 83 -8.78 12.35 6.44
N LEU A 84 -9.49 11.52 7.20
CA LEU A 84 -10.93 11.72 7.45
C LEU A 84 -11.24 12.80 8.51
N THR A 85 -10.29 13.14 9.34
CA THR A 85 -10.56 14.02 10.49
C THR A 85 -10.28 15.48 10.21
N GLU A 86 -9.38 15.75 9.32
CA GLU A 86 -8.85 17.09 9.17
C GLU A 86 -8.52 17.48 7.72
N GLY A 87 -9.22 17.13 6.67
CA GLY A 87 -8.88 17.37 5.25
C GLY A 87 -8.18 18.72 4.98
N GLY A 88 -7.01 18.73 4.35
CA GLY A 88 -6.24 19.92 3.96
C GLY A 88 -4.75 19.88 4.36
N VAL A 89 -3.93 20.62 3.65
CA VAL A 89 -2.47 20.59 3.74
C VAL A 89 -1.95 21.04 5.10
N GLU A 90 -2.64 21.95 5.78
CA GLU A 90 -2.26 22.46 7.12
C GLU A 90 -2.30 21.38 8.20
N ARG A 91 -2.95 20.29 7.93
CA ARG A 91 -3.19 19.18 8.85
C ARG A 91 -2.13 18.11 8.83
N LEU A 92 -1.33 18.11 7.76
CA LEU A 92 -0.21 17.19 7.59
C LEU A 92 1.06 17.66 8.31
N SER A 93 1.00 18.74 9.11
CA SER A 93 2.17 19.26 9.79
C SER A 93 2.79 18.24 10.76
N VAL A 94 4.10 18.31 10.96
CA VAL A 94 4.82 17.50 11.95
C VAL A 94 4.24 17.70 13.34
N ALA A 95 3.94 18.97 13.69
CA ALA A 95 3.35 19.32 14.98
C ALA A 95 1.98 18.65 15.21
N ASN A 96 1.16 18.57 14.15
CA ASN A 96 -0.15 17.93 14.27
C ASN A 96 -0.02 16.41 14.38
N HIS A 97 0.85 15.79 13.58
CA HIS A 97 1.09 14.34 13.70
C HIS A 97 1.63 13.94 15.08
N LYS A 98 2.44 14.78 15.74
CA LYS A 98 2.86 14.52 17.12
C LYS A 98 1.69 14.43 18.09
N LYS A 99 0.62 15.22 17.92
CA LYS A 99 -0.60 15.10 18.73
C LYS A 99 -1.31 13.77 18.51
N TYR A 100 -1.37 13.29 17.26
CA TYR A 100 -1.94 11.97 16.97
C TYR A 100 -1.08 10.85 17.55
N ILE A 101 0.23 10.98 17.53
CA ILE A 101 1.15 10.02 18.16
C ILE A 101 0.92 9.98 19.67
N ASP A 102 0.79 11.14 20.33
CA ASP A 102 0.50 11.21 21.77
C ASP A 102 -0.86 10.57 22.09
N GLY A 103 -1.89 10.86 21.31
CA GLY A 103 -3.20 10.24 21.48
C GLY A 103 -3.18 8.72 21.25
N CYS A 104 -2.44 8.24 20.25
CA CYS A 104 -2.25 6.81 20.03
C CYS A 104 -1.55 6.15 21.22
N ALA A 105 -0.49 6.75 21.73
CA ALA A 105 0.23 6.25 22.90
C ALA A 105 -0.68 6.17 24.14
N GLU A 106 -1.52 7.18 24.39
CA GLU A 106 -2.47 7.22 25.49
C GLU A 106 -3.56 6.14 25.36
N LEU A 107 -4.07 5.92 24.14
CA LEU A 107 -5.13 4.95 23.85
C LEU A 107 -4.62 3.53 23.59
N GLY A 108 -3.31 3.33 23.57
CA GLY A 108 -2.69 2.05 23.23
C GLY A 108 -2.91 1.63 21.78
N ILE A 109 -3.00 2.60 20.86
CA ILE A 109 -3.09 2.35 19.40
C ILE A 109 -1.67 2.25 18.84
N GLU A 110 -1.43 1.24 18.02
CA GLU A 110 -0.09 0.82 17.62
C GLU A 110 0.55 1.71 16.57
N SER A 111 -0.24 2.46 15.76
CA SER A 111 0.31 3.12 14.57
C SER A 111 -0.37 4.45 14.24
N VAL A 112 0.39 5.36 13.63
CA VAL A 112 -0.10 6.58 12.97
C VAL A 112 0.30 6.55 11.51
N GLY A 113 -0.65 6.82 10.62
CA GLY A 113 -0.45 6.95 9.18
C GLY A 113 -0.27 8.40 8.77
N VAL A 114 0.82 8.66 8.07
CA VAL A 114 1.11 9.91 7.39
C VAL A 114 0.55 9.81 5.97
N ASP A 115 -0.55 10.49 5.72
CA ASP A 115 -1.35 10.35 4.50
C ASP A 115 -0.88 11.25 3.34
N ASP A 116 -1.62 11.28 2.25
CA ASP A 116 -1.34 12.02 1.01
C ASP A 116 -0.96 13.48 1.28
N GLY A 117 0.09 13.96 0.64
CA GLY A 117 0.58 15.35 0.71
C GLY A 117 1.85 15.53 1.52
N TRP A 118 2.29 14.54 2.26
CA TRP A 118 3.50 14.62 3.07
C TRP A 118 4.78 14.92 2.25
N GLU A 119 4.80 14.54 0.99
CA GLU A 119 5.94 14.83 0.11
C GLU A 119 6.17 16.33 -0.11
N ASN A 120 5.16 17.14 0.16
CA ASN A 120 5.20 18.60 0.00
C ASN A 120 5.34 19.36 1.34
N TRP A 121 5.51 18.66 2.45
CA TRP A 121 5.62 19.32 3.77
C TRP A 121 6.65 20.43 3.81
N ALA A 122 7.84 20.22 3.29
CA ALA A 122 8.90 21.20 3.28
C ALA A 122 8.54 22.50 2.53
N GLN A 123 7.52 22.47 1.66
CA GLN A 123 7.03 23.64 0.92
C GLN A 123 5.91 24.37 1.64
N THR A 124 5.15 23.67 2.49
CA THR A 124 3.92 24.16 3.10
C THR A 124 4.04 24.45 4.59
N GLU A 125 4.94 23.77 5.28
CA GLU A 125 5.12 23.96 6.72
C GLU A 125 6.07 25.12 6.99
N LYS A 126 5.57 26.14 7.70
CA LYS A 126 6.35 27.35 8.07
C LYS A 126 7.59 27.04 8.92
N GLU A 127 7.57 25.88 9.59
CA GLU A 127 8.65 25.44 10.47
C GLU A 127 9.65 24.49 9.82
N ALA A 128 9.58 24.30 8.50
CA ALA A 128 10.50 23.40 7.80
C ALA A 128 11.98 23.83 7.97
N ASN A 129 12.26 25.13 8.07
CA ASN A 129 13.60 25.68 8.32
C ASN A 129 14.68 25.10 7.39
N GLY A 130 14.34 24.89 6.10
CA GLY A 130 15.23 24.31 5.12
C GLY A 130 15.39 22.77 5.20
N ARG A 131 14.66 22.11 6.07
CA ARG A 131 14.62 20.64 6.12
C ARG A 131 13.81 20.09 4.94
N ASP A 132 14.25 19.00 4.39
CA ASP A 132 13.47 18.26 3.40
C ASP A 132 12.41 17.36 4.06
N LYS A 133 11.52 16.79 3.22
CA LYS A 133 10.46 15.89 3.67
C LYS A 133 10.97 14.66 4.45
N TRP A 134 12.14 14.15 4.09
CA TRP A 134 12.70 12.97 4.72
C TRP A 134 13.23 13.25 6.13
N ALA A 135 13.87 14.43 6.32
CA ALA A 135 14.28 14.88 7.63
C ALA A 135 13.07 15.11 8.56
N MET A 136 11.98 15.66 8.02
CA MET A 136 10.74 15.86 8.76
C MET A 136 10.05 14.54 9.11
N LEU A 137 10.02 13.59 8.17
CA LEU A 137 9.49 12.25 8.43
C LEU A 137 10.33 11.50 9.47
N LYS A 138 11.65 11.60 9.39
CA LYS A 138 12.57 11.02 10.39
C LYS A 138 12.30 11.58 11.80
N GLU A 139 12.09 12.88 11.93
CA GLU A 139 11.70 13.50 13.21
C GLU A 139 10.42 12.88 13.77
N LEU A 140 9.43 12.62 12.92
CA LEU A 140 8.19 11.96 13.36
C LEU A 140 8.42 10.51 13.78
N VAL A 141 9.24 9.77 13.05
CA VAL A 141 9.57 8.37 13.40
C VAL A 141 10.27 8.32 14.74
N GLU A 142 11.29 9.15 14.95
CA GLU A 142 12.03 9.22 16.23
C GLU A 142 11.10 9.60 17.40
N TYR A 143 10.19 10.54 17.17
CA TYR A 143 9.19 10.91 18.17
C TYR A 143 8.23 9.76 18.47
N ALA A 144 7.72 9.08 17.47
CA ALA A 144 6.81 7.95 17.60
C ALA A 144 7.47 6.75 18.30
N ASP A 145 8.71 6.44 17.95
CA ASP A 145 9.49 5.39 18.62
C ASP A 145 9.65 5.67 20.12
N SER A 146 9.85 6.94 20.54
CA SER A 146 9.90 7.33 21.95
C SER A 146 8.60 7.08 22.72
N LYS A 147 7.49 6.88 22.00
CA LYS A 147 6.14 6.63 22.52
C LYS A 147 5.65 5.20 22.27
N ASN A 148 6.46 4.33 21.68
CA ASN A 148 6.10 2.98 21.21
C ASN A 148 4.95 2.99 20.20
N VAL A 149 4.91 3.98 19.32
CA VAL A 149 3.96 4.10 18.20
C VAL A 149 4.70 3.98 16.89
N ASN A 150 4.16 3.22 15.93
CA ASN A 150 4.75 3.03 14.62
C ASN A 150 4.29 4.10 13.64
N ILE A 151 5.13 4.43 12.66
CA ILE A 151 4.76 5.30 11.55
C ILE A 151 4.52 4.49 10.28
N TRP A 152 3.41 4.79 9.62
CA TRP A 152 3.06 4.34 8.28
C TRP A 152 3.07 5.54 7.33
N VAL A 153 3.41 5.29 6.07
CA VAL A 153 3.52 6.35 5.05
C VAL A 153 2.68 6.01 3.84
N TRP A 154 1.97 6.99 3.34
CA TRP A 154 1.18 6.91 2.12
C TRP A 154 2.04 7.11 0.87
N ARG A 155 1.70 6.38 -0.21
CA ARG A 155 2.28 6.57 -1.54
C ARG A 155 1.29 6.13 -2.62
N PRO A 156 1.14 6.85 -3.77
CA PRO A 156 0.34 6.33 -4.87
C PRO A 156 1.07 5.18 -5.57
N SER A 157 0.31 4.21 -6.07
CA SER A 157 0.86 3.08 -6.84
C SER A 157 1.45 3.53 -8.18
N SER A 158 0.82 4.55 -8.79
CA SER A 158 1.24 5.16 -10.04
C SER A 158 1.12 6.67 -9.94
N PRO A 159 1.79 7.43 -10.82
CA PRO A 159 1.61 8.87 -10.86
C PRO A 159 0.15 9.25 -11.03
N ARG A 160 -0.30 10.15 -10.18
CA ARG A 160 -1.67 10.65 -10.19
C ARG A 160 -1.87 11.65 -11.32
N TYR A 161 -3.09 11.73 -11.85
CA TYR A 161 -3.49 12.82 -12.73
C TYR A 161 -3.24 14.18 -12.06
N GLY A 162 -2.59 15.09 -12.79
CA GLY A 162 -2.27 16.43 -12.31
C GLY A 162 -0.81 16.60 -11.90
N ASN A 163 -0.56 17.45 -10.92
CA ASN A 163 0.78 17.95 -10.56
C ASN A 163 1.73 16.96 -9.89
N ARG A 164 1.39 15.68 -9.83
CA ARG A 164 2.19 14.62 -9.15
C ARG A 164 2.59 13.51 -10.09
N SER A 165 2.97 13.86 -11.30
CA SER A 165 3.39 12.88 -12.32
C SER A 165 4.73 12.20 -12.04
N ASP A 166 5.45 12.67 -11.04
CA ASP A 166 6.79 12.25 -10.65
C ASP A 166 6.84 11.27 -9.48
N ILE A 167 5.72 11.03 -8.81
CA ILE A 167 5.66 10.09 -7.69
C ILE A 167 4.82 8.85 -8.03
N GLY A 168 5.30 7.69 -7.66
CA GLY A 168 4.64 6.40 -7.89
C GLY A 168 5.57 5.25 -7.54
N LEU A 169 5.11 4.03 -7.82
CA LEU A 169 5.84 2.80 -7.53
C LEU A 169 5.93 1.87 -8.75
N VAL A 170 5.63 2.39 -9.93
CA VAL A 170 5.69 1.61 -11.19
C VAL A 170 7.13 1.34 -11.58
N ASP A 171 8.00 2.36 -11.49
CA ASP A 171 9.41 2.18 -11.78
C ASP A 171 10.09 1.35 -10.68
N PRO A 172 10.80 0.25 -11.03
CA PRO A 172 11.41 -0.64 -10.03
C PRO A 172 12.54 0.01 -9.23
N GLU A 173 13.32 0.90 -9.84
CA GLU A 173 14.46 1.55 -9.17
C GLU A 173 13.95 2.62 -8.21
N GLU A 174 12.99 3.44 -8.63
CA GLU A 174 12.33 4.43 -7.78
C GLU A 174 11.59 3.75 -6.61
N ARG A 175 10.91 2.62 -6.87
CA ARG A 175 10.22 1.83 -5.85
C ARG A 175 11.18 1.27 -4.82
N ALA A 176 12.27 0.65 -5.25
CA ALA A 176 13.27 0.09 -4.35
C ALA A 176 13.95 1.20 -3.52
N SER A 177 14.33 2.30 -4.14
CA SER A 177 14.93 3.46 -3.45
C SER A 177 13.99 4.06 -2.40
N PHE A 178 12.72 4.22 -2.73
CA PHE A 178 11.71 4.74 -1.80
C PHE A 178 11.54 3.81 -0.59
N MET A 179 11.41 2.50 -0.81
CA MET A 179 11.20 1.53 0.25
C MET A 179 12.44 1.41 1.16
N ALA A 180 13.63 1.34 0.58
CA ALA A 180 14.87 1.34 1.34
C ALA A 180 15.01 2.60 2.21
N LYS A 181 14.64 3.76 1.68
CA LYS A 181 14.66 5.02 2.44
C LYS A 181 13.64 5.02 3.59
N CYS A 182 12.44 4.52 3.37
CA CYS A 182 11.45 4.34 4.42
C CYS A 182 11.96 3.42 5.55
N ALA A 183 12.55 2.28 5.19
CA ALA A 183 13.12 1.35 6.15
C ALA A 183 14.30 1.93 6.92
N GLU A 184 15.22 2.63 6.22
CA GLU A 184 16.38 3.32 6.84
C GLU A 184 15.97 4.27 7.96
N ILE A 185 14.91 5.01 7.78
CA ILE A 185 14.42 5.97 8.78
C ILE A 185 13.47 5.37 9.83
N GLY A 186 13.10 4.09 9.70
CA GLY A 186 12.33 3.34 10.70
C GLY A 186 10.82 3.27 10.45
N VAL A 187 10.32 3.66 9.27
CA VAL A 187 8.93 3.43 8.86
C VAL A 187 8.61 1.94 8.93
N LYS A 188 7.42 1.57 9.42
CA LYS A 188 7.02 0.17 9.61
C LYS A 188 6.05 -0.35 8.55
N GLY A 189 5.39 0.54 7.83
CA GLY A 189 4.45 0.12 6.80
C GLY A 189 4.08 1.22 5.82
N LEU A 190 3.46 0.79 4.73
CA LEU A 190 3.07 1.64 3.60
C LEU A 190 1.59 1.50 3.33
N LYS A 191 0.90 2.64 3.19
CA LYS A 191 -0.42 2.73 2.57
C LYS A 191 -0.22 3.06 1.09
N ILE A 192 -0.45 2.09 0.22
CA ILE A 192 -0.29 2.24 -1.23
C ILE A 192 -1.67 2.40 -1.87
N ASP A 193 -1.87 3.50 -2.58
CA ASP A 193 -3.17 3.93 -3.05
C ASP A 193 -3.27 4.03 -4.59
N PHE A 194 -4.50 4.18 -5.10
CA PHE A 194 -4.82 4.48 -6.50
C PHE A 194 -4.45 3.39 -7.51
N PHE A 195 -4.91 2.16 -7.29
CA PHE A 195 -4.88 1.11 -8.30
C PHE A 195 -6.11 1.25 -9.22
N HIS A 196 -5.95 1.94 -10.33
CA HIS A 196 -7.08 2.34 -11.18
C HIS A 196 -7.69 1.22 -12.04
N THR A 197 -7.05 0.07 -12.13
CA THR A 197 -7.50 -1.03 -13.00
C THR A 197 -7.25 -2.39 -12.36
N GLU A 198 -8.00 -3.40 -12.81
CA GLU A 198 -7.84 -4.80 -12.39
C GLU A 198 -7.23 -5.66 -13.53
N ASN A 199 -6.29 -5.12 -14.26
CA ASN A 199 -5.62 -5.83 -15.35
C ASN A 199 -4.35 -6.56 -14.88
N LEU A 200 -3.76 -7.35 -15.76
CA LEU A 200 -2.55 -8.14 -15.48
C LEU A 200 -1.37 -7.26 -15.00
N PHE A 201 -1.23 -6.06 -15.55
CA PHE A 201 -0.18 -5.13 -15.15
C PHE A 201 -0.34 -4.74 -13.67
N THR A 202 -1.55 -4.36 -13.27
CA THR A 202 -1.84 -3.95 -11.88
C THR A 202 -1.62 -5.10 -10.90
N VAL A 203 -2.06 -6.31 -11.25
CA VAL A 203 -1.83 -7.49 -10.40
C VAL A 203 -0.34 -7.78 -10.22
N ARG A 204 0.43 -7.71 -11.30
CA ARG A 204 1.90 -7.88 -11.24
C ARG A 204 2.57 -6.77 -10.42
N LEU A 205 2.15 -5.53 -10.62
CA LEU A 205 2.67 -4.39 -9.85
C LEU A 205 2.41 -4.58 -8.34
N MET A 206 1.20 -5.03 -7.95
CA MET A 206 0.91 -5.34 -6.55
C MET A 206 1.84 -6.42 -5.98
N GLU A 207 2.08 -7.51 -6.74
CA GLU A 207 3.00 -8.56 -6.31
C GLU A 207 4.45 -8.05 -6.18
N GLU A 208 4.91 -7.23 -7.11
CA GLU A 208 6.25 -6.64 -7.05
C GLU A 208 6.41 -5.68 -5.87
N ILE A 209 5.42 -4.84 -5.62
CA ILE A 209 5.37 -3.95 -4.45
C ILE A 209 5.48 -4.78 -3.16
N LEU A 210 4.72 -5.87 -3.03
CA LEU A 210 4.74 -6.71 -1.84
C LEU A 210 6.09 -7.41 -1.62
N LYS A 211 6.72 -7.88 -2.70
CA LYS A 211 8.06 -8.48 -2.64
C LYS A 211 9.12 -7.48 -2.25
N ASP A 212 9.11 -6.28 -2.86
CA ASP A 212 10.09 -5.25 -2.57
C ASP A 212 9.92 -4.69 -1.15
N ALA A 213 8.68 -4.49 -0.71
CA ALA A 213 8.38 -4.12 0.67
C ALA A 213 8.85 -5.19 1.68
N ALA A 214 8.69 -6.49 1.35
CA ALA A 214 9.14 -7.57 2.22
C ALA A 214 10.67 -7.62 2.37
N LYS A 215 11.44 -7.31 1.32
CA LYS A 215 12.91 -7.19 1.40
C LYS A 215 13.35 -6.15 2.45
N GLU A 216 12.59 -5.08 2.55
CA GLU A 216 12.81 -3.97 3.48
C GLU A 216 12.04 -4.14 4.81
N LYS A 217 11.39 -5.29 5.03
CA LYS A 217 10.57 -5.59 6.22
C LYS A 217 9.46 -4.56 6.47
N LEU A 218 8.81 -4.11 5.40
CA LEU A 218 7.70 -3.18 5.43
C LEU A 218 6.37 -3.91 5.29
N MET A 219 5.43 -3.61 6.17
CA MET A 219 4.03 -4.01 6.05
C MET A 219 3.32 -3.14 5.01
N VAL A 220 2.26 -3.65 4.40
CA VAL A 220 1.54 -2.96 3.33
C VAL A 220 0.03 -3.03 3.56
N ILE A 221 -0.65 -1.93 3.32
CA ILE A 221 -2.08 -1.90 3.04
C ILE A 221 -2.29 -1.32 1.64
N PHE A 222 -3.17 -1.94 0.86
CA PHE A 222 -3.59 -1.41 -0.43
C PHE A 222 -4.90 -0.67 -0.31
N HIS A 223 -4.98 0.50 -0.93
CA HIS A 223 -6.14 1.37 -0.90
C HIS A 223 -6.62 1.68 -2.33
N GLY A 224 -7.93 1.89 -2.52
CA GLY A 224 -8.49 2.09 -3.85
C GLY A 224 -8.15 0.94 -4.81
N VAL A 225 -8.43 -0.28 -4.43
CA VAL A 225 -7.95 -1.51 -5.07
C VAL A 225 -9.08 -2.54 -5.20
N ASN A 226 -8.87 -3.61 -5.98
CA ASN A 226 -9.79 -4.73 -6.09
C ASN A 226 -9.95 -5.50 -4.76
N LYS A 227 -11.06 -6.23 -4.64
CA LYS A 227 -11.34 -7.07 -3.46
C LYS A 227 -10.23 -8.11 -3.22
N PRO A 228 -10.03 -8.54 -1.95
CA PRO A 228 -9.09 -9.61 -1.63
C PRO A 228 -9.40 -10.91 -2.37
N ALA A 229 -8.37 -11.55 -2.92
CA ALA A 229 -8.45 -12.83 -3.62
C ALA A 229 -7.47 -13.87 -3.07
N GLY A 230 -6.92 -13.64 -1.86
CA GLY A 230 -6.02 -14.58 -1.19
C GLY A 230 -4.55 -14.15 -1.22
N GLU A 231 -4.22 -12.98 -1.75
CA GLU A 231 -2.84 -12.50 -1.87
C GLU A 231 -2.09 -12.50 -0.54
N SER A 232 -2.80 -12.20 0.57
CA SER A 232 -2.22 -12.19 1.92
C SER A 232 -1.72 -13.56 2.40
N PHE A 233 -2.19 -14.66 1.81
CA PHE A 233 -1.65 -15.99 2.12
C PHE A 233 -0.27 -16.21 1.51
N LYS A 234 0.00 -15.62 0.34
CA LYS A 234 1.28 -15.66 -0.34
C LYS A 234 2.24 -14.57 0.15
N TYR A 235 1.68 -13.41 0.48
CA TYR A 235 2.40 -12.21 0.93
C TYR A 235 1.89 -11.77 2.30
N PRO A 236 2.38 -12.36 3.41
CA PRO A 236 1.90 -12.06 4.76
C PRO A 236 2.06 -10.61 5.19
N ASN A 237 2.92 -9.84 4.52
CA ASN A 237 3.07 -8.40 4.75
C ASN A 237 1.92 -7.55 4.17
N LEU A 238 1.01 -8.14 3.39
CA LEU A 238 -0.24 -7.49 3.00
C LEU A 238 -1.25 -7.66 4.14
N LEU A 239 -1.48 -6.60 4.91
CA LEU A 239 -2.38 -6.65 6.08
C LEU A 239 -3.84 -6.40 5.72
N ALA A 240 -4.10 -5.49 4.78
CA ALA A 240 -5.46 -5.13 4.40
C ALA A 240 -5.54 -4.59 2.96
N LYS A 241 -6.75 -4.63 2.42
CA LYS A 241 -7.12 -4.00 1.14
C LYS A 241 -8.41 -3.21 1.35
N GLU A 242 -8.42 -1.92 0.99
CA GLU A 242 -9.66 -1.18 0.86
C GLU A 242 -10.27 -1.46 -0.52
N ALA A 243 -11.28 -2.30 -0.53
CA ALA A 243 -11.96 -2.74 -1.74
C ALA A 243 -13.48 -2.48 -1.66
N VAL A 244 -13.85 -1.42 -0.99
CA VAL A 244 -15.24 -1.00 -0.75
C VAL A 244 -15.35 0.51 -0.95
N ARG A 245 -16.58 0.98 -1.20
CA ARG A 245 -16.88 2.40 -1.12
C ARG A 245 -16.97 2.80 0.36
N GLY A 246 -15.88 3.36 0.88
CA GLY A 246 -15.75 3.74 2.28
C GLY A 246 -16.53 5.01 2.66
N LEU A 247 -16.46 5.39 3.93
CA LEU A 247 -17.18 6.56 4.47
C LEU A 247 -16.79 7.88 3.79
N GLU A 248 -15.59 8.01 3.27
CA GLU A 248 -15.15 9.18 2.53
C GLU A 248 -15.96 9.44 1.24
N CYS A 249 -16.67 8.42 0.76
CA CYS A 249 -17.51 8.50 -0.43
C CYS A 249 -19.00 8.68 -0.10
N VAL A 250 -19.35 8.80 1.18
CA VAL A 250 -20.72 8.97 1.67
C VAL A 250 -20.85 10.41 2.14
N GLY A 251 -21.06 11.31 1.19
CA GLY A 251 -21.32 12.74 1.42
C GLY A 251 -22.58 13.16 0.72
#